data_8c8714afcd5b3026acecde942e671c38
#
_entry.id   8c8714afcd5b3026acecde942e671c38
#
_cell.length_a   1.000
_cell.length_b   1.000
_cell.length_c   1.000
_cell.angle_alpha   90.00
_cell.angle_beta   90.00
_cell.angle_gamma   90.00
#
_symmetry.space_group_name_H-M   'P 1'
#
loop_
_entity.id
_entity.type
_entity.pdbx_description
1 polymer ?
#
loop_
_entity_poly.entity_id
_entity_poly.type
_entity_poly.pdbx_seq_one_letter_code
_entity_poly.pdbx_strand_id
1 'polypeptide(L)'
;MIDYSFFDPRLLFPHITEGWALTIDLVVNLVNLIALIMVVVAEWKLFKKIGEKPWKSLIPYYNFYILYKHIWSKKPFWIYLITTVSFEILEGASKYLSQNKPDSMWMTLLILIALPFGIASTVCNILYVVRLSEAFGRGKGIAIGLWLLYPIFISILAFGKFQYIGTYGKDQAEKEKQSPEMEREVL
;
A
#
# COMPACT_ATOMS: atom_id res chain seq x y z
N MET A 1 46.75 12.88 18.00
CA MET A 1 45.40 12.75 17.43
C MET A 1 45.60 12.77 15.93
N ILE A 2 45.46 11.61 15.25
CA ILE A 2 45.71 11.52 13.80
C ILE A 2 44.44 12.07 13.14
N ASP A 3 44.60 13.16 12.36
CA ASP A 3 43.51 13.76 11.62
C ASP A 3 43.18 12.91 10.38
N TYR A 4 42.04 12.18 10.44
CA TYR A 4 41.56 11.32 9.34
C TYR A 4 40.81 12.11 8.26
N SER A 5 40.69 13.45 8.38
CA SER A 5 40.05 14.29 7.37
C SER A 5 40.69 14.19 5.98
N PHE A 6 41.98 13.82 5.93
CA PHE A 6 42.72 13.60 4.68
C PHE A 6 42.20 12.42 3.85
N PHE A 7 41.49 11.48 4.45
CA PHE A 7 40.89 10.31 3.78
C PHE A 7 39.40 10.48 3.50
N ASP A 8 38.84 11.69 3.61
CA ASP A 8 37.46 11.91 3.21
C ASP A 8 37.34 11.82 1.67
N PRO A 9 36.63 10.80 1.12
CA PRO A 9 36.48 10.63 -0.31
C PRO A 9 35.82 11.85 -0.98
N ARG A 10 35.06 12.66 -0.23
CA ARG A 10 34.37 13.85 -0.72
C ARG A 10 35.36 14.97 -1.03
N LEU A 11 36.49 15.04 -0.29
CA LEU A 11 37.53 16.01 -0.52
C LEU A 11 38.46 15.60 -1.66
N LEU A 12 38.73 14.31 -1.81
CA LEU A 12 39.60 13.76 -2.86
C LEU A 12 38.91 13.68 -4.23
N PHE A 13 37.62 13.40 -4.26
CA PHE A 13 36.85 13.17 -5.50
C PHE A 13 35.46 13.82 -5.46
N PRO A 14 35.33 15.14 -5.30
CA PRO A 14 34.05 15.81 -5.17
C PRO A 14 33.12 15.54 -6.39
N HIS A 15 33.70 15.60 -7.59
CA HIS A 15 32.94 15.35 -8.82
C HIS A 15 32.42 13.93 -8.99
N ILE A 16 33.13 12.95 -8.42
CA ILE A 16 32.69 11.54 -8.48
C ILE A 16 31.50 11.34 -7.53
N THR A 17 31.56 11.89 -6.31
CA THR A 17 30.48 11.73 -5.31
C THR A 17 29.18 12.40 -5.78
N GLU A 18 29.25 13.59 -6.36
CA GLU A 18 28.07 14.26 -6.93
C GLU A 18 27.50 13.50 -8.14
N GLY A 19 28.36 13.00 -9.03
CA GLY A 19 27.94 12.21 -10.19
C GLY A 19 27.21 10.92 -9.80
N TRP A 20 27.70 10.20 -8.80
CA TRP A 20 27.05 8.99 -8.30
C TRP A 20 25.70 9.28 -7.64
N ALA A 21 25.58 10.33 -6.86
CA ALA A 21 24.33 10.74 -6.24
C ALA A 21 23.27 11.05 -7.31
N LEU A 22 23.59 11.84 -8.30
CA LEU A 22 22.68 12.15 -9.43
C LEU A 22 22.28 10.89 -10.21
N THR A 23 23.22 9.96 -10.43
CA THR A 23 22.94 8.72 -11.14
C THR A 23 21.98 7.84 -10.35
N ILE A 24 22.19 7.71 -9.03
CA ILE A 24 21.31 6.94 -8.13
C ILE A 24 19.91 7.57 -8.14
N ASP A 25 19.81 8.90 -8.01
CA ASP A 25 18.53 9.61 -8.01
C ASP A 25 17.77 9.40 -9.34
N LEU A 26 18.45 9.47 -10.46
CA LEU A 26 17.85 9.20 -11.77
C LEU A 26 17.34 7.76 -11.88
N VAL A 27 18.13 6.77 -11.45
CA VAL A 27 17.74 5.36 -11.47
C VAL A 27 16.53 5.13 -10.56
N VAL A 28 16.54 5.66 -9.34
CA VAL A 28 15.43 5.54 -8.39
C VAL A 28 14.15 6.17 -8.96
N ASN A 29 14.25 7.37 -9.54
CA ASN A 29 13.10 8.03 -10.17
C ASN A 29 12.56 7.24 -11.37
N LEU A 30 13.42 6.67 -12.20
CA LEU A 30 13.02 5.83 -13.32
C LEU A 30 12.30 4.54 -12.84
N VAL A 31 12.83 3.88 -11.81
CA VAL A 31 12.20 2.69 -11.21
C VAL A 31 10.82 3.04 -10.64
N ASN A 32 10.70 4.17 -9.93
CA ASN A 32 9.43 4.64 -9.40
C ASN A 32 8.42 4.95 -10.50
N LEU A 33 8.84 5.57 -11.58
CA LEU A 33 7.98 5.85 -12.75
C LEU A 33 7.48 4.54 -13.40
N ILE A 34 8.36 3.57 -13.59
CA ILE A 34 7.98 2.25 -14.12
C ILE A 34 6.97 1.56 -13.18
N ALA A 35 7.22 1.58 -11.87
CA ALA A 35 6.32 1.01 -10.87
C ALA A 35 4.95 1.70 -10.90
N LEU A 36 4.90 3.02 -11.02
CA LEU A 36 3.66 3.80 -11.14
C LEU A 36 2.86 3.38 -12.39
N ILE A 37 3.52 3.29 -13.54
CA ILE A 37 2.87 2.86 -14.79
C ILE A 37 2.32 1.44 -14.64
N MET A 38 3.10 0.52 -14.05
CA MET A 38 2.65 -0.85 -13.79
C MET A 38 1.40 -0.89 -12.92
N VAL A 39 1.36 -0.11 -11.85
CA VAL A 39 0.18 -0.02 -10.94
C VAL A 39 -1.03 0.51 -11.69
N VAL A 40 -0.90 1.61 -12.43
CA VAL A 40 -2.01 2.22 -13.18
C VAL A 40 -2.60 1.24 -14.19
N VAL A 41 -1.76 0.56 -14.97
CA VAL A 41 -2.21 -0.43 -15.97
C VAL A 41 -2.83 -1.66 -15.31
N ALA A 42 -2.26 -2.11 -14.19
CA ALA A 42 -2.79 -3.23 -13.42
C ALA A 42 -4.15 -2.89 -12.81
N GLU A 43 -4.30 -1.74 -12.16
CA GLU A 43 -5.58 -1.31 -11.59
C GLU A 43 -6.65 -1.10 -12.65
N TRP A 44 -6.31 -0.55 -13.81
CA TRP A 44 -7.23 -0.46 -14.95
C TRP A 44 -7.82 -1.82 -15.34
N LYS A 45 -6.98 -2.86 -15.43
CA LYS A 45 -7.43 -4.23 -15.70
C LYS A 45 -8.20 -4.83 -14.53
N LEU A 46 -7.76 -4.57 -13.30
CA LEU A 46 -8.41 -5.06 -12.09
C LEU A 46 -9.85 -4.53 -12.00
N PHE A 47 -10.07 -3.24 -12.31
CA PHE A 47 -11.39 -2.63 -12.35
C PHE A 47 -12.31 -3.30 -13.37
N LYS A 48 -11.79 -3.68 -14.54
CA LYS A 48 -12.56 -4.49 -15.50
C LYS A 48 -12.97 -5.84 -14.90
N LYS A 49 -12.07 -6.50 -14.15
CA LYS A 49 -12.37 -7.79 -13.54
C LYS A 49 -13.44 -7.73 -12.46
N ILE A 50 -13.49 -6.64 -11.70
CA ILE A 50 -14.53 -6.44 -10.65
C ILE A 50 -15.83 -5.87 -11.21
N GLY A 51 -15.94 -5.63 -12.53
CA GLY A 51 -17.13 -5.11 -13.18
C GLY A 51 -17.31 -3.60 -13.08
N GLU A 52 -16.28 -2.86 -12.68
CA GLU A 52 -16.30 -1.41 -12.59
C GLU A 52 -15.71 -0.74 -13.83
N LYS A 53 -16.09 0.54 -14.05
CA LYS A 53 -15.54 1.32 -15.16
C LYS A 53 -14.05 1.59 -14.94
N PRO A 54 -13.15 1.19 -15.86
CA PRO A 54 -11.70 1.23 -15.64
C PRO A 54 -11.12 2.61 -15.33
N TRP A 55 -11.66 3.67 -15.94
CA TRP A 55 -11.19 5.04 -15.72
C TRP A 55 -11.26 5.49 -14.25
N LYS A 56 -12.13 4.86 -13.44
CA LYS A 56 -12.24 5.14 -12.00
C LYS A 56 -10.97 4.79 -11.23
N SER A 57 -10.13 3.88 -11.77
CA SER A 57 -8.83 3.55 -11.18
C SER A 57 -7.83 4.70 -11.24
N LEU A 58 -8.04 5.68 -12.14
CA LEU A 58 -7.15 6.83 -12.30
C LEU A 58 -7.39 7.94 -11.27
N ILE A 59 -8.51 7.88 -10.53
CA ILE A 59 -8.85 8.91 -9.54
C ILE A 59 -8.27 8.50 -8.19
N PRO A 60 -7.25 9.24 -7.67
CA PRO A 60 -6.66 8.95 -6.36
C PRO A 60 -7.72 8.90 -5.26
N TYR A 61 -7.51 8.06 -4.26
CA TYR A 61 -8.43 7.78 -3.16
C TYR A 61 -9.79 7.19 -3.57
N TYR A 62 -10.37 7.58 -4.71
CA TYR A 62 -11.63 7.02 -5.19
C TYR A 62 -11.46 5.58 -5.69
N ASN A 63 -10.31 5.27 -6.29
CA ASN A 63 -9.95 3.89 -6.64
C ASN A 63 -9.91 2.98 -5.40
N PHE A 64 -9.26 3.43 -4.32
CA PHE A 64 -9.25 2.69 -3.05
C PHE A 64 -10.65 2.54 -2.46
N TYR A 65 -11.47 3.61 -2.48
CA TYR A 65 -12.85 3.53 -2.02
C TYR A 65 -13.65 2.44 -2.74
N ILE A 66 -13.52 2.36 -4.08
CA ILE A 66 -14.20 1.35 -4.88
C ILE A 66 -13.68 -0.05 -4.54
N LEU A 67 -12.35 -0.22 -4.45
CA LEU A 67 -11.77 -1.50 -4.08
C LEU A 67 -12.22 -1.94 -2.70
N TYR A 68 -12.13 -1.09 -1.68
CA TYR A 68 -12.62 -1.39 -0.34
C TYR A 68 -14.09 -1.79 -0.33
N LYS A 69 -14.94 -1.08 -1.09
CA LYS A 69 -16.37 -1.40 -1.21
C LYS A 69 -16.61 -2.81 -1.76
N HIS A 70 -15.81 -3.26 -2.73
CA HIS A 70 -15.98 -4.54 -3.41
C HIS A 70 -15.33 -5.70 -2.64
N ILE A 71 -14.19 -5.46 -1.98
CA ILE A 71 -13.44 -6.52 -1.29
C ILE A 71 -13.77 -6.62 0.21
N TRP A 72 -14.34 -5.60 0.79
CA TRP A 72 -14.65 -5.58 2.23
C TRP A 72 -15.96 -4.84 2.51
N SER A 73 -15.86 -3.53 2.87
CA SER A 73 -17.00 -2.64 3.09
C SER A 73 -16.57 -1.17 3.06
N LYS A 74 -17.55 -0.24 3.15
CA LYS A 74 -17.25 1.20 3.15
C LYS A 74 -16.62 1.70 4.45
N LYS A 75 -16.95 1.09 5.60
CA LYS A 75 -16.46 1.56 6.92
C LYS A 75 -14.94 1.48 7.07
N PRO A 76 -14.26 0.36 6.76
CA PRO A 76 -12.80 0.27 6.82
C PRO A 76 -12.07 1.27 5.94
N PHE A 77 -12.63 1.65 4.80
CA PHE A 77 -12.07 2.69 3.95
C PHE A 77 -11.96 4.04 4.69
N TRP A 78 -13.02 4.46 5.37
CA TRP A 78 -13.02 5.73 6.10
C TRP A 78 -12.04 5.70 7.28
N ILE A 79 -11.94 4.56 7.98
CA ILE A 79 -10.94 4.39 9.05
C ILE A 79 -9.53 4.52 8.47
N TYR A 80 -9.24 3.82 7.38
CA TYR A 80 -7.95 3.90 6.68
C TYR A 80 -7.65 5.34 6.24
N LEU A 81 -8.60 6.02 5.61
CA LEU A 81 -8.41 7.38 5.11
C LEU A 81 -8.13 8.36 6.25
N ILE A 82 -8.92 8.33 7.32
CA ILE A 82 -8.73 9.21 8.48
C ILE A 82 -7.38 8.96 9.14
N THR A 83 -7.03 7.71 9.40
CA THR A 83 -5.76 7.37 10.06
C THR A 83 -4.56 7.74 9.20
N THR A 84 -4.61 7.49 7.89
CA THR A 84 -3.53 7.84 6.96
C THR A 84 -3.35 9.34 6.84
N VAL A 85 -4.43 10.10 6.60
CA VAL A 85 -4.36 11.56 6.47
C VAL A 85 -3.89 12.20 7.78
N SER A 86 -4.37 11.72 8.93
CA SER A 86 -3.91 12.23 10.23
C SER A 86 -2.42 11.96 10.44
N PHE A 87 -1.95 10.77 10.10
CA PHE A 87 -0.53 10.42 10.17
C PHE A 87 0.34 11.31 9.29
N GLU A 88 -0.03 11.51 8.02
CA GLU A 88 0.69 12.35 7.05
C GLU A 88 0.78 13.81 7.52
N ILE A 89 -0.31 14.37 8.06
CA ILE A 89 -0.32 15.74 8.61
C ILE A 89 0.63 15.86 9.79
N LEU A 90 0.57 14.93 10.74
CA LEU A 90 1.41 14.95 11.94
C LEU A 90 2.89 14.73 11.58
N GLU A 91 3.19 13.83 10.66
CA GLU A 91 4.53 13.58 10.17
C GLU A 91 5.10 14.80 9.43
N GLY A 92 4.29 15.42 8.55
CA GLY A 92 4.68 16.65 7.86
C GLY A 92 4.97 17.80 8.82
N ALA A 93 4.14 17.98 9.84
CA ALA A 93 4.36 18.97 10.90
C ALA A 93 5.64 18.69 11.69
N SER A 94 5.91 17.43 12.04
CA SER A 94 7.14 17.05 12.75
C SER A 94 8.39 17.28 11.91
N LYS A 95 8.36 16.97 10.61
CA LYS A 95 9.45 17.27 9.67
C LYS A 95 9.71 18.77 9.55
N TYR A 96 8.66 19.57 9.46
CA TYR A 96 8.80 21.03 9.42
C TYR A 96 9.47 21.58 10.69
N LEU A 97 9.06 21.09 11.86
CA LEU A 97 9.69 21.49 13.13
C LEU A 97 11.14 21.02 13.23
N SER A 98 11.46 19.83 12.78
CA SER A 98 12.83 19.29 12.74
C SER A 98 13.79 20.19 11.96
N GLN A 99 13.32 20.78 10.86
CA GLN A 99 14.14 21.66 10.02
C GLN A 99 14.30 23.07 10.61
N ASN A 100 13.26 23.60 11.27
CA ASN A 100 13.23 24.99 11.72
C ASN A 100 13.50 25.18 13.23
N LYS A 101 13.22 24.15 14.03
CA LYS A 101 13.38 24.16 15.51
C LYS A 101 13.74 22.75 16.02
N PRO A 102 14.97 22.25 15.75
CA PRO A 102 15.35 20.86 16.03
C PRO A 102 15.26 20.47 17.51
N ASP A 103 15.47 21.42 18.43
CA ASP A 103 15.41 21.15 19.89
C ASP A 103 14.00 21.33 20.49
N SER A 104 12.99 21.38 19.65
CA SER A 104 11.61 21.61 20.10
C SER A 104 10.99 20.35 20.70
N MET A 105 10.54 20.44 21.96
CA MET A 105 9.75 19.40 22.61
C MET A 105 8.47 19.03 21.83
N TRP A 106 7.92 19.97 21.08
CA TRP A 106 6.74 19.77 20.22
C TRP A 106 6.96 18.73 19.13
N MET A 107 8.17 18.62 18.59
CA MET A 107 8.53 17.59 17.60
C MET A 107 8.34 16.20 18.20
N THR A 108 8.87 15.96 19.38
CA THR A 108 8.73 14.66 20.08
C THR A 108 7.27 14.34 20.39
N LEU A 109 6.49 15.32 20.84
CA LEU A 109 5.07 15.15 21.10
C LEU A 109 4.28 14.82 19.85
N LEU A 110 4.55 15.47 18.72
CA LEU A 110 3.90 15.17 17.45
C LEU A 110 4.21 13.74 16.96
N ILE A 111 5.46 13.29 17.09
CA ILE A 111 5.84 11.91 16.76
C ILE A 111 5.07 10.91 17.63
N LEU A 112 5.00 11.14 18.95
CA LEU A 112 4.27 10.26 19.86
C LEU A 112 2.77 10.20 19.54
N ILE A 113 2.16 11.33 19.17
CA ILE A 113 0.75 11.38 18.75
C ILE A 113 0.55 10.71 17.39
N ALA A 114 1.50 10.80 16.47
CA ALA A 114 1.43 10.19 15.13
C ALA A 114 1.52 8.65 15.18
N LEU A 115 2.27 8.08 16.13
CA LEU A 115 2.50 6.63 16.23
C LEU A 115 1.23 5.77 16.17
N PRO A 116 0.17 6.02 16.98
CA PRO A 116 -1.04 5.19 16.94
C PRO A 116 -1.76 5.28 15.59
N PHE A 117 -1.73 6.44 14.92
CA PHE A 117 -2.31 6.59 13.57
C PHE A 117 -1.51 5.81 12.53
N GLY A 118 -0.18 5.84 12.61
CA GLY A 118 0.69 5.04 11.74
C GLY A 118 0.48 3.54 11.91
N ILE A 119 0.38 3.07 13.15
CA ILE A 119 0.08 1.65 13.43
C ILE A 119 -1.29 1.28 12.88
N ALA A 120 -2.32 2.09 13.14
CA ALA A 120 -3.67 1.83 12.67
C ALA A 120 -3.76 1.79 11.13
N SER A 121 -3.13 2.75 10.43
CA SER A 121 -3.08 2.77 8.96
C SER A 121 -2.36 1.55 8.39
N THR A 122 -1.24 1.13 9.01
CA THR A 122 -0.50 -0.08 8.60
C THR A 122 -1.34 -1.34 8.77
N VAL A 123 -2.03 -1.50 9.90
CA VAL A 123 -2.95 -2.62 10.13
C VAL A 123 -4.07 -2.63 9.09
N CYS A 124 -4.70 -1.49 8.81
CA CYS A 124 -5.72 -1.38 7.78
C CYS A 124 -5.17 -1.75 6.39
N ASN A 125 -3.95 -1.36 6.06
CA ASN A 125 -3.30 -1.70 4.80
C ASN A 125 -3.04 -3.21 4.69
N ILE A 126 -2.51 -3.85 5.75
CA ILE A 126 -2.30 -5.30 5.78
C ILE A 126 -3.63 -6.04 5.59
N LEU A 127 -4.67 -5.64 6.30
CA LEU A 127 -5.99 -6.24 6.15
C LEU A 127 -6.56 -6.04 4.74
N TYR A 128 -6.35 -4.87 4.14
CA TYR A 128 -6.74 -4.59 2.76
C TYR A 128 -6.10 -5.56 1.76
N VAL A 129 -4.76 -5.75 1.81
CA VAL A 129 -4.08 -6.65 0.86
C VAL A 129 -4.47 -8.12 1.07
N VAL A 130 -4.75 -8.53 2.32
CA VAL A 130 -5.28 -9.86 2.63
C VAL A 130 -6.65 -10.04 1.98
N ARG A 131 -7.58 -9.10 2.20
CA ARG A 131 -8.92 -9.14 1.61
C ARG A 131 -8.90 -9.07 0.09
N LEU A 132 -8.00 -8.25 -0.48
CA LEU A 132 -7.80 -8.18 -1.91
C LEU A 132 -7.34 -9.53 -2.50
N SER A 133 -6.38 -10.20 -1.85
CA SER A 133 -5.93 -11.53 -2.25
C SER A 133 -7.05 -12.57 -2.19
N GLU A 134 -7.81 -12.58 -1.10
CA GLU A 134 -8.95 -13.48 -0.90
C GLU A 134 -10.06 -13.26 -1.94
N ALA A 135 -10.35 -11.99 -2.30
CA ALA A 135 -11.36 -11.65 -3.29
C ALA A 135 -11.06 -12.18 -4.70
N PHE A 136 -9.81 -12.55 -4.96
CA PHE A 136 -9.38 -13.23 -6.19
C PHE A 136 -9.07 -14.72 -5.97
N GLY A 137 -9.56 -15.31 -4.88
CA GLY A 137 -9.40 -16.74 -4.58
C GLY A 137 -7.97 -17.14 -4.23
N ARG A 138 -7.15 -16.18 -3.77
CA ARG A 138 -5.75 -16.41 -3.45
C ARG A 138 -5.49 -16.38 -1.95
N GLY A 139 -4.48 -17.16 -1.54
CA GLY A 139 -4.10 -17.28 -0.15
C GLY A 139 -3.13 -16.20 0.33
N LYS A 140 -2.67 -16.37 1.58
CA LYS A 140 -1.78 -15.43 2.29
C LYS A 140 -0.45 -15.12 1.57
N GLY A 141 0.05 -16.04 0.73
CA GLY A 141 1.29 -15.81 -0.03
C GLY A 141 1.19 -14.63 -1.01
N ILE A 142 0.07 -14.50 -1.73
CA ILE A 142 -0.17 -13.34 -2.62
C ILE A 142 -0.39 -12.07 -1.78
N ALA A 143 -1.04 -12.16 -0.62
CA ALA A 143 -1.23 -11.03 0.27
C ALA A 143 0.10 -10.47 0.79
N ILE A 144 1.03 -11.35 1.20
CA ILE A 144 2.38 -10.95 1.61
C ILE A 144 3.12 -10.29 0.44
N GLY A 145 3.02 -10.86 -0.75
CA GLY A 145 3.61 -10.28 -1.95
C GLY A 145 3.03 -8.90 -2.30
N LEU A 146 1.71 -8.73 -2.19
CA LEU A 146 1.04 -7.43 -2.36
C LEU A 146 1.50 -6.40 -1.33
N TRP A 147 1.79 -6.81 -0.10
CA TRP A 147 2.29 -5.90 0.93
C TRP A 147 3.74 -5.47 0.69
N LEU A 148 4.60 -6.39 0.27
CA LEU A 148 6.04 -6.13 0.07
C LEU A 148 6.35 -5.52 -1.31
N LEU A 149 5.71 -6.02 -2.37
CA LEU A 149 6.01 -5.70 -3.78
C LEU A 149 4.70 -5.40 -4.54
N TYR A 150 3.94 -4.41 -4.07
CA TYR A 150 2.62 -4.07 -4.59
C TYR A 150 2.56 -3.99 -6.13
N PRO A 151 3.46 -3.26 -6.83
CA PRO A 151 3.40 -3.11 -8.29
C PRO A 151 3.47 -4.45 -9.04
N ILE A 152 4.28 -5.39 -8.53
CA ILE A 152 4.47 -6.70 -9.16
C ILE A 152 3.24 -7.57 -8.91
N PHE A 153 2.83 -7.71 -7.65
CA PHE A 153 1.76 -8.63 -7.28
C PHE A 153 0.37 -8.14 -7.71
N ILE A 154 0.12 -6.83 -7.73
CA ILE A 154 -1.11 -6.28 -8.32
C ILE A 154 -1.16 -6.55 -9.83
N SER A 155 -0.02 -6.49 -10.53
CA SER A 155 0.09 -6.86 -11.94
C SER A 155 -0.20 -8.34 -12.14
N ILE A 156 0.35 -9.23 -11.30
CA ILE A 156 0.04 -10.67 -11.35
C ILE A 156 -1.46 -10.91 -11.15
N LEU A 157 -2.10 -10.20 -10.23
CA LEU A 157 -3.55 -10.31 -9.99
C LEU A 157 -4.35 -9.81 -11.19
N ALA A 158 -3.92 -8.70 -11.78
CA ALA A 158 -4.59 -8.06 -12.91
C ALA A 158 -4.47 -8.86 -14.22
N PHE A 159 -3.28 -9.37 -14.52
CA PHE A 159 -2.98 -10.07 -15.79
C PHE A 159 -3.12 -11.59 -15.69
N GLY A 160 -3.04 -12.17 -14.49
CA GLY A 160 -3.23 -13.60 -14.26
C GLY A 160 -4.65 -14.07 -14.61
N LYS A 161 -4.83 -15.37 -14.77
CA LYS A 161 -6.13 -16.01 -15.05
C LYS A 161 -7.05 -16.06 -13.82
N PHE A 162 -6.88 -15.17 -12.87
CA PHE A 162 -7.65 -15.12 -11.63
C PHE A 162 -8.96 -14.39 -11.87
N GLN A 163 -10.06 -15.01 -11.42
CA GLN A 163 -11.38 -14.39 -11.46
C GLN A 163 -11.67 -13.70 -10.14
N TYR A 164 -12.38 -12.60 -10.21
CA TYR A 164 -12.90 -11.94 -9.04
C TYR A 164 -14.10 -12.72 -8.50
N ILE A 165 -13.98 -13.27 -7.29
CA ILE A 165 -15.04 -14.04 -6.62
C ILE A 165 -15.76 -13.23 -5.54
N GLY A 166 -15.23 -12.05 -5.18
CA GLY A 166 -15.75 -11.20 -4.10
C GLY A 166 -15.57 -11.82 -2.71
N THR A 167 -15.71 -11.02 -1.67
CA THR A 167 -15.71 -11.52 -0.29
C THR A 167 -17.02 -12.24 0.05
N TYR A 168 -18.13 -11.81 -0.52
CA TYR A 168 -19.43 -12.46 -0.36
C TYR A 168 -19.54 -13.83 -1.06
N GLY A 169 -18.74 -14.07 -2.10
CA GLY A 169 -18.78 -15.33 -2.84
C GLY A 169 -18.30 -16.53 -2.05
N LYS A 170 -17.33 -16.36 -1.12
CA LYS A 170 -16.90 -17.46 -0.23
C LYS A 170 -17.95 -17.78 0.82
N ASP A 171 -18.52 -16.75 1.45
CA ASP A 171 -19.54 -16.93 2.48
C ASP A 171 -20.83 -17.54 1.91
N GLN A 172 -21.17 -17.23 0.66
CA GLN A 172 -22.31 -17.86 -0.03
C GLN A 172 -21.98 -19.28 -0.49
N ALA A 173 -20.79 -19.52 -1.05
CA ALA A 173 -20.36 -20.84 -1.47
C ALA A 173 -20.17 -21.81 -0.28
N GLU A 174 -19.76 -21.32 0.89
CA GLU A 174 -19.72 -22.10 2.13
C GLU A 174 -21.13 -22.37 2.67
N LYS A 175 -22.02 -21.39 2.65
CA LYS A 175 -23.43 -21.58 3.05
C LYS A 175 -24.17 -22.54 2.11
N GLU A 176 -23.90 -22.46 0.82
CA GLU A 176 -24.49 -23.37 -0.18
C GLU A 176 -23.95 -24.80 -0.06
N LYS A 177 -22.70 -24.98 0.39
CA LYS A 177 -22.15 -26.30 0.72
C LYS A 177 -22.71 -26.88 2.05
N GLN A 178 -23.00 -26.00 3.01
CA GLN A 178 -23.56 -26.43 4.31
C GLN A 178 -25.07 -26.68 4.26
N SER A 179 -25.82 -26.03 3.35
CA SER A 179 -27.28 -26.22 3.26
C SER A 179 -27.70 -27.64 2.88
N PRO A 180 -27.05 -28.36 1.93
CA PRO A 180 -27.41 -29.74 1.62
C PRO A 180 -27.01 -30.77 2.70
N GLU A 181 -26.07 -30.43 3.58
CA GLU A 181 -25.71 -31.28 4.72
C GLU A 181 -26.74 -31.16 5.84
N MET A 182 -27.22 -29.95 6.11
CA MET A 182 -28.29 -29.71 7.09
C MET A 182 -29.63 -30.32 6.67
N GLU A 183 -29.96 -30.35 5.38
CA GLU A 183 -31.18 -31.00 4.87
C GLU A 183 -31.12 -32.52 4.99
N ARG A 184 -29.96 -33.14 4.99
CA ARG A 184 -29.76 -34.59 5.20
C ARG A 184 -29.78 -35.02 6.66
N GLU A 185 -29.44 -34.11 7.60
CA GLU A 185 -29.48 -34.39 9.04
C GLU A 185 -30.90 -34.27 9.64
N VAL A 186 -31.84 -33.66 8.92
CA VAL A 186 -33.22 -33.43 9.36
C VAL A 186 -34.21 -34.49 8.79
N LEU A 187 -33.75 -35.36 7.88
CA LEU A 187 -34.51 -36.46 7.29
C LEU A 187 -34.10 -37.80 7.90
#